data_616c19112280e42237f266ee907aed05
#
_entry.id   616c19112280e42237f266ee907aed05
#
_cell.length_a   1.000
_cell.length_b   1.000
_cell.length_c   1.000
_cell.angle_alpha   90.00
_cell.angle_beta   90.00
_cell.angle_gamma   90.00
#
_symmetry.space_group_name_H-M   'P 1'
#
loop_
_entity.id
_entity.type
_entity.pdbx_description
1 polymer ?
#
loop_
_entity_poly.entity_id
_entity_poly.type
_entity_poly.pdbx_seq_one_letter_code
_entity_poly.pdbx_strand_id
1 'polypeptide(L)'
;MIKVSIAENLEEVEKRIGAAAKRSGRKREDITLVAVTKTHPAEMMNEAIKLGVTDIGENKPQEVRDKYDSVLPAKWHLIGHLQTNKVKYVIDKVCLIHSVDSIKLMDEIERQAEKHNLDMDI
;
A
#
# COMPACT_ATOMS: atom_id res chain seq x y z
N MET A 1 -4.16 -21.09 22.76
CA MET A 1 -3.54 -20.13 21.83
C MET A 1 -4.21 -18.77 21.97
N ILE A 2 -3.44 -17.75 22.21
CA ILE A 2 -3.96 -16.39 22.35
C ILE A 2 -4.00 -15.77 20.96
N LYS A 3 -5.19 -15.33 20.55
CA LYS A 3 -5.36 -14.57 19.32
C LYS A 3 -5.34 -13.08 19.65
N VAL A 4 -4.47 -12.35 18.97
CA VAL A 4 -4.41 -10.90 19.09
C VAL A 4 -5.21 -10.31 17.93
N SER A 5 -6.12 -9.38 18.23
CA SER A 5 -6.97 -8.76 17.22
C SER A 5 -6.19 -7.75 16.36
N ILE A 6 -6.73 -7.42 15.21
CA ILE A 6 -6.16 -6.36 14.35
C ILE A 6 -6.13 -5.04 15.14
N ALA A 7 -7.18 -4.73 15.89
CA ALA A 7 -7.26 -3.51 16.70
C ALA A 7 -6.13 -3.44 17.72
N GLU A 8 -5.87 -4.53 18.45
CA GLU A 8 -4.80 -4.59 19.44
C GLU A 8 -3.42 -4.45 18.78
N ASN A 9 -3.21 -5.13 17.67
CA ASN A 9 -1.95 -5.05 16.92
C ASN A 9 -1.69 -3.63 16.39
N LEU A 10 -2.70 -2.98 15.85
CA LEU A 10 -2.58 -1.60 15.36
C LEU A 10 -2.27 -0.63 16.49
N GLU A 11 -2.92 -0.79 17.64
CA GLU A 11 -2.67 0.04 18.80
C GLU A 11 -1.21 -0.06 19.24
N GLU A 12 -0.67 -1.27 19.32
CA GLU A 12 0.72 -1.50 19.68
C GLU A 12 1.70 -0.91 18.66
N VAL A 13 1.44 -1.11 17.36
CA VAL A 13 2.27 -0.55 16.30
C VAL A 13 2.26 0.98 16.33
N GLU A 14 1.08 1.59 16.47
CA GLU A 14 0.95 3.05 16.55
C GLU A 14 1.69 3.62 17.76
N LYS A 15 1.62 2.95 18.89
CA LYS A 15 2.35 3.34 20.09
C LYS A 15 3.86 3.35 19.85
N ARG A 16 4.38 2.32 19.20
CA ARG A 16 5.82 2.22 18.86
C ARG A 16 6.25 3.27 17.85
N ILE A 17 5.44 3.52 16.83
CA ILE A 17 5.72 4.56 15.83
C ILE A 17 5.75 5.93 16.49
N GLY A 18 4.76 6.24 17.31
CA GLY A 18 4.68 7.52 18.03
C GLY A 18 5.90 7.74 18.93
N ALA A 19 6.33 6.72 19.67
CA ALA A 19 7.51 6.78 20.52
C ALA A 19 8.79 6.99 19.72
N ALA A 20 8.95 6.28 18.61
CA ALA A 20 10.11 6.41 17.73
C ALA A 20 10.17 7.79 17.07
N ALA A 21 9.03 8.30 16.62
CA ALA A 21 8.93 9.64 16.05
C ALA A 21 9.39 10.69 17.05
N LYS A 22 8.88 10.61 18.28
CA LYS A 22 9.25 11.53 19.35
C LYS A 22 10.74 11.49 19.65
N ARG A 23 11.35 10.30 19.74
CA ARG A 23 12.78 10.14 19.98
C ARG A 23 13.64 10.75 18.87
N SER A 24 13.15 10.72 17.63
CA SER A 24 13.88 11.26 16.47
C SER A 24 13.58 12.74 16.19
N GLY A 25 12.76 13.39 17.00
CA GLY A 25 12.39 14.79 16.78
C GLY A 25 11.37 14.99 15.67
N ARG A 26 10.62 13.93 15.32
CA ARG A 26 9.59 13.97 14.27
C ARG A 26 8.20 13.87 14.88
N LYS A 27 7.22 14.24 14.10
CA LYS A 27 5.81 14.04 14.44
C LYS A 27 5.32 12.70 13.89
N ARG A 28 4.28 12.15 14.51
CA ARG A 28 3.67 10.89 14.01
C ARG A 28 3.23 11.02 12.54
N GLU A 29 2.65 12.15 12.18
CA GLU A 29 2.16 12.41 10.82
C GLU A 29 3.26 12.53 9.76
N ASP A 30 4.52 12.64 10.16
CA ASP A 30 5.65 12.61 9.23
C ASP A 30 5.98 11.19 8.77
N ILE A 31 5.36 10.18 9.38
CA ILE A 31 5.61 8.78 9.10
C ILE A 31 4.36 8.15 8.49
N THR A 32 4.53 7.49 7.35
CA THR A 32 3.47 6.74 6.69
C THR A 32 3.58 5.26 7.05
N LEU A 33 2.55 4.73 7.71
CA LEU A 33 2.44 3.29 7.96
C LEU A 33 1.74 2.66 6.76
N VAL A 34 2.41 1.72 6.11
CA VAL A 34 1.80 0.91 5.06
C VAL A 34 1.50 -0.48 5.64
N ALA A 35 0.22 -0.80 5.74
CA ALA A 35 -0.20 -2.12 6.21
C ALA A 35 -0.08 -3.12 5.06
N VAL A 36 0.74 -4.14 5.23
CA VAL A 36 0.94 -5.18 4.21
C VAL A 36 -0.22 -6.15 4.26
N THR A 37 -0.98 -6.21 3.17
CA THR A 37 -2.24 -6.95 3.09
C THR A 37 -2.22 -8.14 2.15
N LYS A 38 -1.06 -8.47 1.62
CA LYS A 38 -0.90 -9.62 0.72
C LYS A 38 -1.47 -10.89 1.36
N THR A 39 -2.14 -11.71 0.56
CA THR A 39 -2.77 -12.97 0.96
C THR A 39 -3.93 -12.84 1.95
N HIS A 40 -4.29 -11.63 2.37
CA HIS A 40 -5.43 -11.40 3.25
C HIS A 40 -6.68 -11.03 2.45
N PRO A 41 -7.87 -11.45 2.89
CA PRO A 41 -9.11 -11.11 2.18
C PRO A 41 -9.51 -9.65 2.38
N ALA A 42 -10.36 -9.15 1.49
CA ALA A 42 -10.84 -7.77 1.52
C ALA A 42 -11.50 -7.40 2.86
N GLU A 43 -12.17 -8.35 3.52
CA GLU A 43 -12.82 -8.13 4.82
C GLU A 43 -11.83 -7.72 5.91
N MET A 44 -10.66 -8.38 5.95
CA MET A 44 -9.59 -8.02 6.91
C MET A 44 -8.99 -6.65 6.58
N MET A 45 -8.82 -6.36 5.29
CA MET A 45 -8.34 -5.06 4.84
C MET A 45 -9.32 -3.96 5.27
N ASN A 46 -10.61 -4.18 5.09
CA ASN A 46 -11.65 -3.23 5.48
C ASN A 46 -11.70 -3.01 6.99
N GLU A 47 -11.48 -4.06 7.77
CA GLU A 47 -11.39 -3.94 9.23
C GLU A 47 -10.24 -3.02 9.64
N ALA A 48 -9.06 -3.20 9.05
CA ALA A 48 -7.90 -2.36 9.31
C ALA A 48 -8.17 -0.90 8.91
N ILE A 49 -8.81 -0.69 7.76
CA ILE A 49 -9.14 0.66 7.28
C ILE A 49 -10.12 1.34 8.23
N LYS A 50 -11.13 0.64 8.71
CA LYS A 50 -12.09 1.17 9.71
C LYS A 50 -11.41 1.54 11.02
N LEU A 51 -10.30 0.90 11.33
CA LEU A 51 -9.50 1.19 12.53
C LEU A 51 -8.48 2.31 12.33
N GLY A 52 -8.46 2.93 11.16
CA GLY A 52 -7.62 4.11 10.90
C GLY A 52 -6.45 3.90 9.95
N VAL A 53 -6.27 2.71 9.39
CA VAL A 53 -5.24 2.48 8.37
C VAL A 53 -5.63 3.23 7.10
N THR A 54 -4.70 4.03 6.58
CA THR A 54 -4.92 4.84 5.38
C THR A 54 -4.20 4.31 4.15
N ASP A 55 -3.10 3.60 4.37
CA ASP A 55 -2.22 3.10 3.31
C ASP A 55 -2.07 1.59 3.43
N ILE A 56 -2.26 0.90 2.32
CA ILE A 56 -2.15 -0.57 2.26
C ILE A 56 -1.17 -0.97 1.17
N GLY A 57 -0.49 -2.10 1.37
CA GLY A 57 0.54 -2.57 0.45
C GLY A 57 0.27 -3.98 -0.04
N GLU A 58 0.27 -4.16 -1.36
CA GLU A 58 0.13 -5.44 -2.01
C GLU A 58 1.40 -5.80 -2.77
N ASN A 59 1.72 -7.10 -2.83
CA ASN A 59 2.88 -7.60 -3.57
C ASN A 59 2.55 -7.88 -5.03
N LYS A 60 1.37 -8.45 -5.30
CA LYS A 60 1.01 -8.93 -6.62
C LYS A 60 0.00 -8.01 -7.30
N PRO A 61 0.29 -7.57 -8.54
CA PRO A 61 -0.64 -6.71 -9.29
C PRO A 61 -2.04 -7.33 -9.43
N GLN A 62 -2.11 -8.65 -9.55
CA GLN A 62 -3.39 -9.35 -9.67
C GLN A 62 -4.24 -9.20 -8.40
N GLU A 63 -3.62 -9.20 -7.22
CA GLU A 63 -4.35 -8.98 -5.97
C GLU A 63 -4.91 -7.56 -5.89
N VAL A 64 -4.16 -6.56 -6.35
CA VAL A 64 -4.66 -5.19 -6.45
C VAL A 64 -5.89 -5.15 -7.34
N ARG A 65 -5.78 -5.71 -8.54
CA ARG A 65 -6.87 -5.74 -9.51
C ARG A 65 -8.11 -6.42 -8.93
N ASP A 66 -7.94 -7.58 -8.32
CA ASP A 66 -9.05 -8.43 -7.88
C ASP A 66 -9.73 -7.93 -6.61
N LYS A 67 -9.00 -7.25 -5.73
CA LYS A 67 -9.51 -6.77 -4.43
C LYS A 67 -10.01 -5.32 -4.45
N TYR A 68 -9.53 -4.52 -5.38
CA TYR A 68 -9.70 -3.06 -5.36
C TYR A 68 -11.14 -2.61 -5.12
N ASP A 69 -12.10 -3.19 -5.84
CA ASP A 69 -13.49 -2.78 -5.75
C ASP A 69 -14.19 -3.25 -4.47
N SER A 70 -13.62 -4.26 -3.80
CA SER A 70 -14.19 -4.83 -2.57
C SER A 70 -13.62 -4.18 -1.31
N VAL A 71 -12.64 -3.30 -1.45
CA VAL A 71 -11.94 -2.66 -0.34
C VAL A 71 -12.40 -1.21 -0.21
N LEU A 72 -12.59 -0.76 1.04
CA LEU A 72 -12.93 0.63 1.33
C LEU A 72 -11.84 1.57 0.81
N PRO A 73 -12.15 2.86 0.56
CA PRO A 73 -11.16 3.81 0.05
C PRO A 73 -9.90 3.85 0.91
N ALA A 74 -8.75 3.67 0.25
CA ALA A 74 -7.43 3.72 0.87
C ALA A 74 -6.40 4.05 -0.19
N LYS A 75 -5.19 4.40 0.24
CA LYS A 75 -4.06 4.56 -0.66
C LYS A 75 -3.38 3.21 -0.85
N TRP A 76 -3.36 2.72 -2.08
CA TRP A 76 -2.76 1.45 -2.42
C TRP A 76 -1.30 1.65 -2.82
N HIS A 77 -0.42 0.81 -2.29
CA HIS A 77 0.99 0.75 -2.66
C HIS A 77 1.29 -0.59 -3.29
N LEU A 78 2.05 -0.62 -4.37
CA LEU A 78 2.61 -1.86 -4.86
C LEU A 78 4.03 -1.97 -4.32
N ILE A 79 4.24 -2.90 -3.40
CA ILE A 79 5.50 -3.03 -2.67
C ILE A 79 6.37 -4.19 -3.16
N GLY A 80 5.82 -5.08 -3.98
CA GLY A 80 6.53 -6.23 -4.52
C GLY A 80 7.06 -6.00 -5.93
N HIS A 81 7.70 -7.03 -6.47
CA HIS A 81 8.23 -7.00 -7.83
C HIS A 81 7.11 -6.78 -8.85
N LEU A 82 7.34 -5.86 -9.79
CA LEU A 82 6.38 -5.54 -10.85
C LEU A 82 6.96 -5.91 -12.21
N GLN A 83 6.29 -6.80 -12.90
CA GLN A 83 6.61 -7.13 -14.29
C GLN A 83 6.04 -6.08 -15.23
N THR A 84 6.77 -5.77 -16.30
CA THR A 84 6.37 -4.77 -17.30
C THR A 84 4.96 -5.00 -17.84
N ASN A 85 4.62 -6.25 -18.13
CA ASN A 85 3.30 -6.59 -18.67
C ASN A 85 2.16 -6.53 -17.67
N LYS A 86 2.44 -6.24 -16.39
CA LYS A 86 1.45 -6.13 -15.32
C LYS A 86 1.17 -4.69 -14.89
N VAL A 87 1.94 -3.73 -15.39
CA VAL A 87 1.77 -2.31 -15.02
C VAL A 87 0.34 -1.84 -15.26
N LYS A 88 -0.27 -2.25 -16.37
CA LYS A 88 -1.64 -1.87 -16.73
C LYS A 88 -2.69 -2.23 -15.68
N TYR A 89 -2.43 -3.22 -14.82
CA TYR A 89 -3.38 -3.62 -13.79
C TYR A 89 -3.40 -2.70 -12.58
N VAL A 90 -2.34 -1.94 -12.37
CA VAL A 90 -2.17 -1.16 -11.13
C VAL A 90 -2.05 0.35 -11.35
N ILE A 91 -1.72 0.79 -12.57
CA ILE A 91 -1.36 2.18 -12.83
C ILE A 91 -2.43 3.19 -12.42
N ASP A 92 -3.69 2.83 -12.54
CA ASP A 92 -4.83 3.69 -12.18
C ASP A 92 -5.36 3.43 -10.76
N LYS A 93 -4.69 2.58 -9.98
CA LYS A 93 -5.16 2.14 -8.67
C LYS A 93 -4.21 2.44 -7.53
N VAL A 94 -2.90 2.40 -7.78
CA VAL A 94 -1.90 2.60 -6.72
C VAL A 94 -1.38 4.02 -6.71
N CYS A 95 -0.96 4.48 -5.53
CA CYS A 95 -0.38 5.81 -5.36
C CYS A 95 1.15 5.81 -5.46
N LEU A 96 1.79 4.66 -5.26
CA LEU A 96 3.24 4.54 -5.26
C LEU A 96 3.66 3.12 -5.67
N ILE A 97 4.62 3.03 -6.57
CA ILE A 97 5.26 1.77 -6.96
C ILE A 97 6.66 1.78 -6.37
N HIS A 98 6.91 0.86 -5.40
CA HIS A 98 8.14 0.88 -4.59
C HIS A 98 9.35 0.26 -5.29
N SER A 99 9.14 -0.75 -6.13
CA SER A 99 10.22 -1.60 -6.65
C SER A 99 10.47 -1.40 -8.14
N VAL A 100 10.74 -0.17 -8.54
CA VAL A 100 11.12 0.11 -9.94
C VAL A 100 12.62 -0.15 -10.07
N ASP A 101 12.94 -1.23 -10.76
CA ASP A 101 14.30 -1.78 -10.82
C ASP A 101 14.95 -1.75 -12.22
N SER A 102 14.26 -1.17 -13.20
CA SER A 102 14.81 -1.08 -14.55
C SER A 102 14.25 0.12 -15.31
N ILE A 103 15.00 0.59 -16.30
CA ILE A 103 14.56 1.65 -17.21
C ILE A 103 13.38 1.17 -18.05
N LYS A 104 13.40 -0.09 -18.46
CA LYS A 104 12.31 -0.69 -19.22
C LYS A 104 10.99 -0.62 -18.45
N LEU A 105 11.01 -0.96 -17.16
CA LEU A 105 9.85 -0.86 -16.31
C LEU A 105 9.40 0.59 -16.14
N MET A 106 10.35 1.49 -15.93
CA MET A 106 10.07 2.93 -15.78
C MET A 106 9.39 3.50 -17.04
N ASP A 107 9.87 3.12 -18.23
CA ASP A 107 9.28 3.55 -19.49
C ASP A 107 7.84 3.04 -19.64
N GLU A 108 7.56 1.81 -19.24
CA GLU A 108 6.20 1.27 -19.30
C GLU A 108 5.27 1.97 -18.29
N ILE A 109 5.77 2.28 -17.11
CA ILE A 109 5.02 3.05 -16.11
C ILE A 109 4.66 4.43 -16.68
N GLU A 110 5.63 5.11 -17.28
CA GLU A 110 5.41 6.41 -17.93
C GLU A 110 4.35 6.31 -19.02
N ARG A 111 4.45 5.31 -19.88
CA ARG A 111 3.51 5.10 -20.98
C ARG A 111 2.09 4.87 -20.48
N GLN A 112 1.92 4.05 -19.44
CA GLN A 112 0.60 3.77 -18.87
C GLN A 112 0.06 4.99 -18.11
N ALA A 113 0.92 5.72 -17.40
CA ALA A 113 0.52 6.94 -16.71
C ALA A 113 0.00 8.00 -17.71
N GLU A 114 0.67 8.17 -18.83
CA GLU A 114 0.21 9.07 -19.90
C GLU A 114 -1.17 8.67 -20.43
N LYS A 115 -1.40 7.38 -20.65
CA LYS A 115 -2.70 6.87 -21.12
C LYS A 115 -3.83 7.22 -20.15
N HIS A 116 -3.56 7.26 -18.86
CA HIS A 116 -4.55 7.55 -17.81
C HIS A 116 -4.49 9.01 -17.36
N ASN A 117 -3.65 9.82 -17.97
CA ASN A 117 -3.47 11.23 -17.66
C ASN A 117 -3.15 11.45 -16.18
N LEU A 118 -2.22 10.67 -15.65
CA LEU A 118 -1.75 10.79 -14.26
C LEU A 118 -0.23 10.86 -14.15
N ASP A 119 0.20 11.37 -13.00
CA ASP A 119 1.58 11.30 -12.54
C ASP A 119 1.70 10.13 -11.55
N MET A 120 2.72 9.30 -11.71
CA MET A 120 2.93 8.14 -10.84
C MET A 120 4.20 8.31 -10.02
N ASP A 121 4.07 8.22 -8.71
CA ASP A 121 5.22 8.22 -7.80
C ASP A 121 5.90 6.84 -7.81
N ILE A 122 7.21 6.85 -7.84
CA ILE A 122 8.01 5.63 -7.84
C ILE A 122 9.14 5.72 -6.80
#